data_d85e0cc3f00d27b968ef8143c2950075
#
_entry.id   d85e0cc3f00d27b968ef8143c2950075
#
_cell.length_a   1.000
_cell.length_b   1.000
_cell.length_c   1.000
_cell.angle_alpha   90.00
_cell.angle_beta   90.00
_cell.angle_gamma   90.00
#
_symmetry.space_group_name_H-M   'P 1'
#
loop_
_entity.id
_entity.type
_entity.pdbx_description
1 polymer ?
#
loop_
_entity_poly.entity_id
_entity_poly.type
_entity_poly.pdbx_seq_one_letter_code
_entity_poly.pdbx_strand_id
1 'polypeptide(L)'
;MSRAILAGAIVWLLGCAASAPCANFSSIFIFGDSVLATSTNNATGSTTNFYYGKRYCNGRTWGEVLVQRQGLGANSITNVNWNYSSNNVSFFGQYSSILVTNVGKFVAPTNATNCLFVVWVCDADFVGDMNDPNVGNPITAPQNGTNIAAWTSAINQHLTNHFIAITNLYAKGCRTLIAPNAVDVTAVPEFNTSATNYRAFVRQRIISFNTNYVAMLQQIAASNAGLTIYIPDMFGLLDSALTNAASYGLTNALYSGASIDVIDAFQRGLLSNANLNGPGTNYIFWDRTDPTAKFGEVTADIVQKLIAPAQITGVAVSSNNCELDAASLPVGLDGFVEGTTDLVYGSWVTVTNIVSTNATKTVVFPGSGPIQFYRLRFPWAWSWP
;
A
#
# COMPACT_ATOMS: atom_id res chain seq x y z
N MET A 1 -3.86 -46.97 -47.52
CA MET A 1 -2.66 -46.29 -47.01
C MET A 1 -3.13 -45.16 -46.08
N SER A 2 -3.12 -45.47 -44.80
CA SER A 2 -3.62 -44.58 -43.77
C SER A 2 -2.43 -43.74 -43.23
N ARG A 3 -2.43 -42.43 -43.41
CA ARG A 3 -1.42 -41.55 -42.80
C ARG A 3 -1.88 -41.17 -41.43
N ALA A 4 -1.23 -41.71 -40.41
CA ALA A 4 -1.33 -41.25 -39.04
C ALA A 4 -0.58 -39.90 -38.92
N ILE A 5 -1.30 -38.81 -38.61
CA ILE A 5 -0.73 -37.50 -38.26
C ILE A 5 -0.42 -37.57 -36.77
N LEU A 6 0.89 -37.60 -36.46
CA LEU A 6 1.41 -37.49 -35.10
C LEU A 6 1.34 -35.99 -34.72
N ALA A 7 0.37 -35.62 -33.92
CA ALA A 7 0.30 -34.31 -33.32
C ALA A 7 1.29 -34.22 -32.15
N GLY A 8 2.46 -33.71 -32.39
CA GLY A 8 3.45 -33.42 -31.36
C GLY A 8 3.00 -32.18 -30.56
N ALA A 9 2.66 -32.37 -29.32
CA ALA A 9 2.44 -31.26 -28.38
C ALA A 9 3.80 -30.62 -28.06
N ILE A 10 4.06 -29.44 -28.62
CA ILE A 10 5.20 -28.60 -28.23
C ILE A 10 4.77 -27.87 -26.96
N VAL A 11 5.20 -28.40 -25.80
CA VAL A 11 5.13 -27.69 -24.54
C VAL A 11 6.24 -26.64 -24.56
N TRP A 12 5.89 -25.39 -24.80
CA TRP A 12 6.77 -24.27 -24.53
C TRP A 12 6.85 -24.09 -23.01
N LEU A 13 7.86 -24.69 -22.39
CA LEU A 13 8.36 -24.26 -21.09
C LEU A 13 9.00 -22.89 -21.30
N LEU A 14 8.19 -21.82 -21.22
CA LEU A 14 8.72 -20.53 -20.87
C LEU A 14 9.43 -20.71 -19.53
N GLY A 15 10.75 -20.63 -19.56
CA GLY A 15 11.57 -20.66 -18.35
C GLY A 15 11.06 -19.59 -17.41
N CYS A 16 10.24 -19.98 -16.44
CA CYS A 16 9.96 -19.18 -15.28
C CYS A 16 11.32 -18.94 -14.62
N ALA A 17 11.82 -17.71 -14.67
CA ALA A 17 12.73 -17.27 -13.64
C ALA A 17 12.13 -17.77 -12.34
N ALA A 18 12.87 -18.55 -11.58
CA ALA A 18 12.40 -19.15 -10.34
C ALA A 18 11.81 -18.01 -9.51
N SER A 19 10.49 -17.93 -9.49
CA SER A 19 9.79 -17.02 -8.61
C SER A 19 10.23 -17.42 -7.21
N ALA A 20 10.82 -16.48 -6.48
CA ALA A 20 11.13 -16.72 -5.09
C ALA A 20 9.86 -17.29 -4.44
N PRO A 21 9.97 -18.39 -3.67
CA PRO A 21 8.82 -18.95 -2.98
C PRO A 21 8.15 -17.82 -2.22
N CYS A 22 6.82 -17.79 -2.24
CA CYS A 22 6.02 -16.85 -1.46
C CYS A 22 6.64 -16.78 -0.07
N ALA A 23 7.24 -15.65 0.29
CA ALA A 23 7.89 -15.51 1.56
C ALA A 23 6.78 -15.50 2.62
N ASN A 24 6.60 -16.62 3.31
CA ASN A 24 5.71 -16.68 4.46
C ASN A 24 6.36 -15.90 5.59
N PHE A 25 6.01 -14.62 5.69
CA PHE A 25 6.47 -13.80 6.78
C PHE A 25 5.90 -14.29 8.11
N SER A 26 6.69 -14.21 9.15
CA SER A 26 6.25 -14.56 10.50
C SER A 26 5.58 -13.39 11.21
N SER A 27 5.94 -12.16 10.85
CA SER A 27 5.42 -10.91 11.44
C SER A 27 5.68 -9.73 10.52
N ILE A 28 4.95 -8.64 10.75
CA ILE A 28 5.15 -7.35 10.07
C ILE A 28 5.52 -6.30 11.12
N PHE A 29 6.64 -5.61 10.92
CA PHE A 29 7.10 -4.49 11.73
C PHE A 29 6.96 -3.18 10.96
N ILE A 30 6.20 -2.25 11.51
CA ILE A 30 5.86 -0.99 10.85
C ILE A 30 6.57 0.18 11.55
N PHE A 31 7.22 1.00 10.75
CA PHE A 31 7.76 2.31 11.11
C PHE A 31 7.05 3.34 10.22
N GLY A 32 5.82 3.68 10.59
CA GLY A 32 4.92 4.52 9.79
C GLY A 32 4.43 5.76 10.54
N ASP A 33 3.83 6.65 9.79
CA ASP A 33 3.12 7.82 10.28
C ASP A 33 1.63 7.52 10.61
N SER A 34 0.75 8.54 10.56
CA SER A 34 -0.66 8.43 10.90
C SER A 34 -1.42 7.44 10.02
N VAL A 35 -1.10 7.35 8.73
CA VAL A 35 -1.78 6.42 7.79
C VAL A 35 -1.51 4.95 8.10
N LEU A 36 -0.53 4.67 8.93
CA LEU A 36 -0.17 3.34 9.43
C LEU A 36 -0.40 3.20 10.94
N ALA A 37 -1.00 4.18 11.59
CA ALA A 37 -1.29 4.11 13.02
C ALA A 37 -2.22 2.93 13.32
N THR A 38 -1.65 1.85 13.84
CA THR A 38 -2.36 0.66 14.26
C THR A 38 -2.42 0.59 15.77
N SER A 39 -3.48 0.03 16.31
CA SER A 39 -3.55 -0.26 17.73
C SER A 39 -3.99 -1.70 17.92
N THR A 40 -3.12 -2.51 18.48
CA THR A 40 -3.41 -3.90 18.81
C THR A 40 -4.52 -4.06 19.86
N ASN A 41 -4.84 -2.99 20.59
CA ASN A 41 -5.63 -3.12 21.81
C ASN A 41 -6.99 -2.42 21.82
N ASN A 42 -7.44 -1.74 20.76
CA ASN A 42 -8.73 -1.07 20.80
C ASN A 42 -9.44 -1.05 19.45
N ALA A 43 -10.23 -2.08 19.23
CA ALA A 43 -11.26 -2.10 18.18
C ALA A 43 -12.51 -1.27 18.56
N THR A 44 -12.55 -0.67 19.75
CA THR A 44 -13.67 0.15 20.19
C THR A 44 -13.42 1.60 19.81
N GLY A 45 -14.41 2.20 19.16
CA GLY A 45 -14.37 3.55 18.62
C GLY A 45 -13.79 4.60 19.57
N SER A 46 -13.31 5.68 18.97
CA SER A 46 -12.92 6.85 19.74
C SER A 46 -14.14 7.44 20.45
N THR A 47 -13.92 8.22 21.50
CA THR A 47 -14.98 8.95 22.20
C THR A 47 -15.74 9.93 21.29
N THR A 48 -15.23 10.22 20.10
CA THR A 48 -15.84 11.12 19.11
C THR A 48 -16.64 10.37 18.06
N ASN A 49 -16.61 9.03 18.01
CA ASN A 49 -17.21 8.19 16.97
C ASN A 49 -16.73 8.44 15.53
N PHE A 50 -15.68 9.25 15.35
CA PHE A 50 -15.16 9.58 14.02
C PHE A 50 -14.02 8.67 13.57
N TYR A 51 -13.34 7.99 14.50
CA TYR A 51 -12.18 7.17 14.20
C TYR A 51 -12.33 5.74 14.74
N TYR A 52 -11.84 4.78 13.98
CA TYR A 52 -11.88 3.38 14.37
C TYR A 52 -10.78 3.05 15.38
N GLY A 53 -11.12 3.02 16.64
CA GLY A 53 -10.18 2.85 17.72
C GLY A 53 -9.21 4.03 17.81
N LYS A 54 -7.92 3.75 17.74
CA LYS A 54 -6.85 4.79 17.73
C LYS A 54 -6.26 5.04 16.35
N ARG A 55 -6.95 4.62 15.29
CA ARG A 55 -6.54 4.85 13.90
C ARG A 55 -7.08 6.20 13.45
N TYR A 56 -6.39 6.83 12.51
CA TYR A 56 -6.84 8.07 11.89
C TYR A 56 -7.76 7.85 10.68
N CYS A 57 -8.48 6.75 10.67
CA CYS A 57 -9.43 6.41 9.62
C CYS A 57 -10.67 5.73 10.20
N ASN A 58 -11.64 5.43 9.33
CA ASN A 58 -12.90 4.80 9.72
C ASN A 58 -12.84 3.27 9.80
N GLY A 59 -11.67 2.66 9.68
CA GLY A 59 -11.51 1.21 9.77
C GLY A 59 -10.07 0.78 9.97
N ARG A 60 -9.73 -0.39 9.47
CA ARG A 60 -8.35 -0.90 9.52
C ARG A 60 -7.44 -0.08 8.60
N THR A 61 -6.21 0.14 9.05
CA THR A 61 -5.17 0.72 8.20
C THR A 61 -4.71 -0.27 7.14
N TRP A 62 -4.09 0.21 6.06
CA TRP A 62 -3.59 -0.67 5.01
C TRP A 62 -2.58 -1.72 5.51
N GLY A 63 -1.79 -1.41 6.53
CA GLY A 63 -0.88 -2.37 7.14
C GLY A 63 -1.61 -3.55 7.80
N GLU A 64 -2.74 -3.29 8.47
CA GLU A 64 -3.57 -4.34 9.07
C GLU A 64 -4.30 -5.19 8.01
N VAL A 65 -4.70 -4.57 6.91
CA VAL A 65 -5.26 -5.30 5.76
C VAL A 65 -4.18 -6.17 5.12
N LEU A 66 -2.95 -5.65 4.95
CA LEU A 66 -1.83 -6.42 4.41
C LEU A 66 -1.51 -7.66 5.26
N VAL A 67 -1.59 -7.55 6.59
CA VAL A 67 -1.45 -8.71 7.49
C VAL A 67 -2.44 -9.81 7.12
N GLN A 68 -3.70 -9.45 6.91
CA GLN A 68 -4.72 -10.41 6.48
C GLN A 68 -4.41 -10.97 5.08
N ARG A 69 -4.01 -10.13 4.12
CA ARG A 69 -3.69 -10.57 2.75
C ARG A 69 -2.55 -11.59 2.72
N GLN A 70 -1.61 -11.47 3.67
CA GLN A 70 -0.51 -12.43 3.86
C GLN A 70 -0.94 -13.71 4.62
N GLY A 71 -2.19 -13.84 5.03
CA GLY A 71 -2.67 -14.96 5.83
C GLY A 71 -2.13 -14.98 7.27
N LEU A 72 -1.66 -13.85 7.76
CA LEU A 72 -1.16 -13.72 9.13
C LEU A 72 -2.29 -13.37 10.10
N GLY A 73 -2.14 -13.77 11.34
CA GLY A 73 -3.07 -13.38 12.41
C GLY A 73 -2.96 -11.90 12.77
N ALA A 74 -4.04 -11.32 13.26
CA ALA A 74 -4.08 -9.89 13.63
C ALA A 74 -3.01 -9.46 14.64
N ASN A 75 -2.49 -10.38 15.45
CA ASN A 75 -1.41 -10.12 16.41
C ASN A 75 0.01 -10.15 15.79
N SER A 76 0.12 -10.45 14.51
CA SER A 76 1.40 -10.53 13.80
C SER A 76 1.90 -9.17 13.30
N ILE A 77 1.19 -8.10 13.61
CA ILE A 77 1.60 -6.72 13.27
C ILE A 77 2.06 -5.99 14.52
N THR A 78 3.19 -5.31 14.42
CA THR A 78 3.70 -4.40 15.44
C THR A 78 4.03 -3.06 14.81
N ASN A 79 3.34 -2.01 15.23
CA ASN A 79 3.71 -0.64 14.88
C ASN A 79 4.77 -0.14 15.87
N VAL A 80 6.03 -0.16 15.42
CA VAL A 80 7.18 0.20 16.25
C VAL A 80 7.19 1.69 16.58
N ASN A 81 6.88 2.55 15.62
CA ASN A 81 6.84 3.99 15.85
C ASN A 81 5.81 4.37 16.90
N TRP A 82 4.65 3.75 16.86
CA TRP A 82 3.57 4.00 17.80
C TRP A 82 3.90 3.56 19.21
N ASN A 83 4.60 2.43 19.36
CA ASN A 83 4.96 1.88 20.67
C ASN A 83 6.04 2.69 21.38
N TYR A 84 6.93 3.37 20.64
CA TYR A 84 8.01 4.17 21.23
C TYR A 84 7.65 5.65 21.39
N SER A 85 6.63 6.12 20.72
CA SER A 85 6.11 7.44 20.99
C SER A 85 5.29 7.37 22.27
N SER A 86 5.77 8.01 23.32
CA SER A 86 4.97 8.23 24.53
C SER A 86 3.62 8.83 24.16
N ASN A 87 2.56 8.44 24.82
CA ASN A 87 1.13 8.68 24.61
C ASN A 87 0.63 10.07 24.14
N ASN A 88 1.50 10.96 23.75
CA ASN A 88 1.25 12.33 23.29
C ASN A 88 1.82 12.54 21.90
N VAL A 89 1.56 11.64 20.96
CA VAL A 89 1.87 11.93 19.55
C VAL A 89 0.89 12.99 19.12
N SER A 90 1.41 14.22 18.95
CA SER A 90 0.68 15.22 18.19
C SER A 90 0.38 14.65 16.81
N PHE A 91 -0.71 15.06 16.21
CA PHE A 91 -1.21 14.67 14.90
C PHE A 91 -0.15 14.57 13.78
N PHE A 92 1.02 15.17 13.97
CA PHE A 92 2.13 15.29 13.02
C PHE A 92 3.42 14.58 13.45
N GLY A 93 3.39 13.66 14.40
CA GLY A 93 4.57 13.31 15.19
C GLY A 93 5.50 12.21 14.68
N GLN A 94 5.40 11.71 13.46
CA GLN A 94 6.20 10.56 12.99
C GLN A 94 7.12 10.93 11.81
N TYR A 95 7.92 11.95 12.00
CA TYR A 95 8.91 12.41 11.02
C TYR A 95 10.10 11.45 10.88
N SER A 96 10.85 11.57 9.80
CA SER A 96 12.05 10.77 9.55
C SER A 96 13.13 10.92 10.64
N SER A 97 13.18 12.06 11.33
CA SER A 97 14.06 12.24 12.50
C SER A 97 13.67 11.34 13.68
N ILE A 98 12.37 11.14 13.90
CA ILE A 98 11.85 10.21 14.92
C ILE A 98 12.06 8.76 14.48
N LEU A 99 11.93 8.47 13.19
CA LEU A 99 12.23 7.16 12.61
C LEU A 99 13.63 6.69 12.98
N VAL A 100 14.66 7.53 12.82
CA VAL A 100 16.05 7.19 13.21
C VAL A 100 16.11 6.79 14.68
N THR A 101 15.48 7.56 15.55
CA THR A 101 15.44 7.29 16.99
C THR A 101 14.75 5.94 17.29
N ASN A 102 13.59 5.69 16.68
CA ASN A 102 12.80 4.50 16.92
C ASN A 102 13.48 3.24 16.39
N VAL A 103 14.08 3.32 15.21
CA VAL A 103 14.91 2.22 14.68
C VAL A 103 16.10 1.95 15.59
N GLY A 104 16.73 3.00 16.15
CA GLY A 104 17.81 2.86 17.13
C GLY A 104 17.38 2.04 18.33
N LYS A 105 16.21 2.33 18.90
CA LYS A 105 15.63 1.65 20.08
C LYS A 105 15.04 0.27 19.76
N PHE A 106 14.69 -0.01 18.51
CA PHE A 106 14.05 -1.26 18.14
C PHE A 106 14.95 -2.47 18.41
N VAL A 107 14.42 -3.43 19.16
CA VAL A 107 15.04 -4.73 19.38
C VAL A 107 14.43 -5.71 18.39
N ALA A 108 15.24 -6.12 17.41
CA ALA A 108 14.78 -7.07 16.41
C ALA A 108 14.58 -8.47 16.99
N PRO A 109 13.56 -9.22 16.57
CA PRO A 109 13.41 -10.61 16.96
C PRO A 109 14.51 -11.46 16.34
N THR A 110 14.77 -12.64 16.92
CA THR A 110 15.79 -13.57 16.43
C THR A 110 15.54 -14.06 15.00
N ASN A 111 14.27 -14.06 14.57
CA ASN A 111 13.83 -14.43 13.22
C ASN A 111 13.57 -13.20 12.31
N ALA A 112 14.20 -12.07 12.57
CA ALA A 112 14.00 -10.84 11.81
C ALA A 112 14.16 -11.02 10.29
N THR A 113 15.01 -11.95 9.85
CA THR A 113 15.19 -12.29 8.43
C THR A 113 13.92 -12.84 7.75
N ASN A 114 12.99 -13.38 8.53
CA ASN A 114 11.70 -13.92 8.06
C ASN A 114 10.52 -12.95 8.36
N CYS A 115 10.84 -11.72 8.75
CA CYS A 115 9.84 -10.69 9.00
C CYS A 115 9.78 -9.70 7.82
N LEU A 116 8.60 -9.15 7.61
CA LEU A 116 8.38 -8.05 6.69
C LEU A 116 8.52 -6.72 7.46
N PHE A 117 9.27 -5.80 6.91
CA PHE A 117 9.42 -4.46 7.46
C PHE A 117 8.73 -3.44 6.56
N VAL A 118 8.15 -2.41 7.14
CA VAL A 118 7.53 -1.29 6.43
C VAL A 118 8.10 0.00 7.00
N VAL A 119 8.61 0.87 6.13
CA VAL A 119 9.05 2.22 6.48
C VAL A 119 8.32 3.21 5.58
N TRP A 120 7.44 4.01 6.17
CA TRP A 120 6.72 5.06 5.45
C TRP A 120 6.37 6.22 6.39
N VAL A 121 7.19 7.25 6.36
CA VAL A 121 7.04 8.48 7.15
C VAL A 121 7.32 9.75 6.32
N CYS A 122 7.60 9.59 5.04
CA CYS A 122 7.95 10.71 4.16
C CYS A 122 6.78 11.68 3.96
N ASP A 123 5.54 11.21 4.04
CA ASP A 123 4.36 12.08 3.93
C ASP A 123 4.27 13.03 5.12
N ALA A 124 4.53 12.52 6.34
CA ALA A 124 4.61 13.34 7.54
C ALA A 124 5.73 14.40 7.46
N ASP A 125 6.89 14.06 6.89
CA ASP A 125 7.97 15.02 6.66
C ASP A 125 7.47 16.20 5.81
N PHE A 126 6.82 15.95 4.68
CA PHE A 126 6.29 16.99 3.80
C PHE A 126 5.15 17.79 4.42
N VAL A 127 4.25 17.14 5.16
CA VAL A 127 3.20 17.82 5.95
C VAL A 127 3.85 18.75 6.99
N GLY A 128 4.91 18.28 7.65
CA GLY A 128 5.69 19.08 8.58
C GLY A 128 6.34 20.28 7.91
N ASP A 129 7.03 20.07 6.79
CA ASP A 129 7.70 21.13 6.04
C ASP A 129 6.72 22.20 5.55
N MET A 130 5.53 21.82 5.07
CA MET A 130 4.49 22.76 4.64
C MET A 130 3.94 23.60 5.78
N ASN A 131 4.03 23.11 7.01
CA ASN A 131 3.60 23.82 8.22
C ASN A 131 4.76 24.55 8.94
N ASP A 132 6.02 24.31 8.55
CA ASP A 132 7.19 24.97 9.16
C ASP A 132 7.40 26.36 8.56
N PRO A 133 7.38 27.44 9.38
CA PRO A 133 7.61 28.80 8.90
C PRO A 133 9.01 29.01 8.29
N ASN A 134 9.96 28.14 8.59
CA ASN A 134 11.32 28.24 8.05
C ASN A 134 11.50 27.49 6.72
N VAL A 135 10.59 26.60 6.37
CA VAL A 135 10.66 25.77 5.16
C VAL A 135 9.55 26.15 4.19
N GLY A 136 8.32 25.87 4.53
CA GLY A 136 7.23 25.86 3.57
C GLY A 136 5.97 26.61 3.93
N ASN A 137 5.77 27.07 5.18
CA ASN A 137 4.50 27.63 5.58
C ASN A 137 4.17 28.96 4.83
N PRO A 138 3.18 28.95 3.91
CA PRO A 138 2.87 30.12 3.11
C PRO A 138 2.09 31.18 3.87
N ILE A 139 1.49 30.86 5.03
CA ILE A 139 0.65 31.75 5.81
C ILE A 139 1.51 32.61 6.75
N THR A 140 2.42 31.96 7.47
CA THR A 140 3.25 32.66 8.48
C THR A 140 4.55 33.21 7.91
N ALA A 141 5.03 32.63 6.80
CA ALA A 141 6.24 33.08 6.12
C ALA A 141 6.08 33.00 4.59
N PRO A 142 5.25 33.83 3.97
CA PRO A 142 4.96 33.74 2.52
C PRO A 142 6.19 33.79 1.62
N GLN A 143 7.26 34.47 2.07
CA GLN A 143 8.51 34.61 1.33
C GLN A 143 9.38 33.34 1.42
N ASN A 144 9.17 32.48 2.43
CA ASN A 144 9.90 31.23 2.62
C ASN A 144 9.20 30.04 2.00
N GLY A 145 7.88 30.11 1.76
CA GLY A 145 7.11 28.98 1.23
C GLY A 145 7.64 28.38 -0.07
N THR A 146 8.33 29.20 -0.89
CA THR A 146 8.97 28.77 -2.14
C THR A 146 10.50 28.90 -2.11
N ASN A 147 11.12 28.97 -0.95
CA ASN A 147 12.57 29.06 -0.82
C ASN A 147 13.23 27.73 -1.18
N ILE A 148 13.83 27.65 -2.37
CA ILE A 148 14.47 26.44 -2.89
C ILE A 148 15.56 25.93 -1.94
N ALA A 149 16.35 26.80 -1.33
CA ALA A 149 17.47 26.38 -0.47
C ALA A 149 16.95 25.71 0.82
N ALA A 150 15.91 26.26 1.44
CA ALA A 150 15.27 25.66 2.61
C ALA A 150 14.69 24.29 2.30
N TRP A 151 13.92 24.17 1.22
CA TRP A 151 13.36 22.89 0.76
C TRP A 151 14.43 21.86 0.40
N THR A 152 15.52 22.30 -0.26
CA THR A 152 16.63 21.40 -0.58
C THR A 152 17.31 20.86 0.69
N SER A 153 17.49 21.72 1.69
CA SER A 153 18.06 21.34 2.98
C SER A 153 17.16 20.32 3.70
N ALA A 154 15.86 20.58 3.78
CA ALA A 154 14.88 19.67 4.38
C ALA A 154 14.88 18.29 3.68
N ILE A 155 14.76 18.29 2.36
CA ILE A 155 14.78 17.05 1.56
C ILE A 155 16.06 16.23 1.79
N ASN A 156 17.21 16.86 1.79
CA ASN A 156 18.49 16.17 2.05
C ASN A 156 18.52 15.58 3.46
N GLN A 157 17.95 16.28 4.44
CA GLN A 157 17.85 15.77 5.81
C GLN A 157 16.92 14.56 5.88
N HIS A 158 15.75 14.60 5.20
CA HIS A 158 14.83 13.48 5.14
C HIS A 158 15.47 12.25 4.49
N LEU A 159 16.15 12.43 3.34
CA LEU A 159 16.87 11.35 2.68
C LEU A 159 17.94 10.74 3.59
N THR A 160 18.73 11.59 4.27
CA THR A 160 19.75 11.15 5.22
C THR A 160 19.16 10.32 6.37
N ASN A 161 18.04 10.78 6.93
CA ASN A 161 17.36 10.08 8.02
C ASN A 161 16.85 8.70 7.56
N HIS A 162 16.23 8.62 6.39
CA HIS A 162 15.77 7.36 5.82
C HIS A 162 16.94 6.40 5.54
N PHE A 163 18.04 6.91 4.96
CA PHE A 163 19.25 6.13 4.74
C PHE A 163 19.79 5.50 6.02
N ILE A 164 19.95 6.31 7.08
CA ILE A 164 20.40 5.84 8.40
C ILE A 164 19.45 4.80 8.98
N ALA A 165 18.15 5.06 8.94
CA ALA A 165 17.15 4.15 9.49
C ALA A 165 17.14 2.80 8.77
N ILE A 166 17.13 2.80 7.44
CA ILE A 166 17.03 1.58 6.63
C ILE A 166 18.30 0.75 6.73
N THR A 167 19.48 1.37 6.72
CA THR A 167 20.76 0.64 6.92
C THR A 167 20.85 0.05 8.32
N ASN A 168 20.35 0.74 9.34
CA ASN A 168 20.26 0.20 10.69
C ASN A 168 19.27 -0.97 10.80
N LEU A 169 18.13 -0.92 10.10
CA LEU A 169 17.19 -2.06 10.04
C LEU A 169 17.85 -3.28 9.38
N TYR A 170 18.61 -3.08 8.29
CA TYR A 170 19.38 -4.18 7.69
C TYR A 170 20.37 -4.79 8.67
N ALA A 171 21.13 -3.96 9.41
CA ALA A 171 22.05 -4.43 10.44
C ALA A 171 21.35 -5.20 11.57
N LYS A 172 20.07 -4.90 11.83
CA LYS A 172 19.22 -5.60 12.80
C LYS A 172 18.52 -6.85 12.22
N GLY A 173 18.83 -7.26 11.00
CA GLY A 173 18.32 -8.49 10.39
C GLY A 173 17.18 -8.30 9.38
N CYS A 174 16.75 -7.09 9.07
CA CYS A 174 15.79 -6.86 8.00
C CYS A 174 16.33 -7.39 6.66
N ARG A 175 15.53 -8.19 5.96
CA ARG A 175 15.86 -8.72 4.62
C ARG A 175 14.76 -8.44 3.60
N THR A 176 13.57 -8.10 4.05
CA THR A 176 12.47 -7.68 3.17
C THR A 176 11.85 -6.41 3.72
N LEU A 177 11.91 -5.36 2.93
CA LEU A 177 11.43 -4.02 3.27
C LEU A 177 10.44 -3.52 2.23
N ILE A 178 9.35 -2.92 2.68
CA ILE A 178 8.47 -2.07 1.89
C ILE A 178 8.77 -0.62 2.27
N ALA A 179 9.10 0.19 1.28
CA ALA A 179 9.42 1.60 1.45
C ALA A 179 8.70 2.43 0.37
N PRO A 180 7.40 2.74 0.56
CA PRO A 180 6.64 3.55 -0.38
C PRO A 180 7.27 4.92 -0.60
N ASN A 181 7.09 5.49 -1.80
CA ASN A 181 7.43 6.89 -2.04
C ASN A 181 6.39 7.83 -1.41
N ALA A 182 6.72 9.13 -1.30
CA ALA A 182 5.82 10.14 -0.78
C ALA A 182 4.67 10.41 -1.75
N VAL A 183 3.45 10.54 -1.22
CA VAL A 183 2.28 11.00 -2.00
C VAL A 183 2.38 12.50 -2.32
N ASP A 184 1.56 12.97 -3.24
CA ASP A 184 1.39 14.43 -3.41
C ASP A 184 0.57 15.02 -2.25
N VAL A 185 1.26 15.41 -1.18
CA VAL A 185 0.58 16.01 -0.03
C VAL A 185 -0.11 17.34 -0.38
N THR A 186 0.21 17.98 -1.51
CA THR A 186 -0.51 19.19 -1.94
C THR A 186 -1.92 18.91 -2.44
N ALA A 187 -2.24 17.64 -2.68
CA ALA A 187 -3.55 17.18 -3.12
C ALA A 187 -4.46 16.75 -1.96
N VAL A 188 -3.90 16.55 -0.73
CA VAL A 188 -4.73 16.18 0.42
C VAL A 188 -5.60 17.38 0.87
N PRO A 189 -6.75 17.13 1.51
CA PRO A 189 -7.71 18.19 1.89
C PRO A 189 -7.10 19.35 2.68
N GLU A 190 -6.13 19.10 3.54
CA GLU A 190 -5.44 20.14 4.32
C GLU A 190 -4.80 21.22 3.44
N PHE A 191 -4.23 20.83 2.29
CA PHE A 191 -3.42 21.73 1.46
C PHE A 191 -3.98 22.00 0.06
N ASN A 192 -5.03 21.30 -0.38
CA ASN A 192 -5.54 21.39 -1.75
C ASN A 192 -6.18 22.75 -2.09
N THR A 193 -6.49 23.56 -1.09
CA THR A 193 -6.99 24.93 -1.24
C THR A 193 -5.88 25.99 -1.24
N SER A 194 -4.64 25.62 -1.01
CA SER A 194 -3.48 26.52 -1.11
C SER A 194 -3.32 27.07 -2.52
N ALA A 195 -2.62 28.18 -2.66
CA ALA A 195 -2.39 28.82 -3.96
C ALA A 195 -1.78 27.85 -4.98
N THR A 196 -2.28 27.86 -6.22
CA THR A 196 -1.89 26.90 -7.26
C THR A 196 -0.40 26.91 -7.56
N ASN A 197 0.23 28.07 -7.61
CA ASN A 197 1.68 28.19 -7.81
C ASN A 197 2.49 27.59 -6.68
N TYR A 198 2.04 27.76 -5.43
CA TYR A 198 2.65 27.14 -4.26
C TYR A 198 2.51 25.62 -4.31
N ARG A 199 1.31 25.08 -4.56
CA ARG A 199 1.10 23.64 -4.70
C ARG A 199 1.96 23.05 -5.82
N ALA A 200 2.02 23.71 -6.97
CA ALA A 200 2.87 23.26 -8.09
C ALA A 200 4.36 23.24 -7.70
N PHE A 201 4.83 24.25 -6.96
CA PHE A 201 6.20 24.28 -6.46
C PHE A 201 6.48 23.13 -5.50
N VAL A 202 5.65 22.91 -4.47
CA VAL A 202 5.85 21.84 -3.48
C VAL A 202 5.76 20.47 -4.16
N ARG A 203 4.79 20.26 -5.05
CA ARG A 203 4.69 19.01 -5.84
C ARG A 203 6.01 18.69 -6.56
N GLN A 204 6.68 19.68 -7.15
CA GLN A 204 7.99 19.47 -7.78
C GLN A 204 9.09 19.09 -6.77
N ARG A 205 9.00 19.57 -5.52
CA ARG A 205 9.92 19.16 -4.44
C ARG A 205 9.69 17.70 -4.05
N ILE A 206 8.43 17.26 -3.95
CA ILE A 206 8.07 15.87 -3.69
C ILE A 206 8.55 14.95 -4.82
N ILE A 207 8.36 15.33 -6.08
CA ILE A 207 8.87 14.57 -7.23
C ILE A 207 10.40 14.44 -7.18
N SER A 208 11.10 15.54 -6.86
CA SER A 208 12.56 15.52 -6.70
C SER A 208 13.01 14.60 -5.55
N PHE A 209 12.32 14.68 -4.40
CA PHE A 209 12.56 13.76 -3.29
C PHE A 209 12.33 12.31 -3.74
N ASN A 210 11.19 11.98 -4.32
CA ASN A 210 10.84 10.61 -4.74
C ASN A 210 11.88 10.04 -5.71
N THR A 211 12.37 10.84 -6.65
CA THR A 211 13.45 10.43 -7.56
C THR A 211 14.72 10.04 -6.81
N ASN A 212 15.16 10.88 -5.89
CA ASN A 212 16.38 10.63 -5.10
C ASN A 212 16.18 9.50 -4.09
N TYR A 213 14.97 9.39 -3.50
CA TYR A 213 14.59 8.36 -2.55
C TYR A 213 14.64 6.97 -3.21
N VAL A 214 14.03 6.82 -4.39
CA VAL A 214 14.09 5.57 -5.15
C VAL A 214 15.53 5.19 -5.50
N ALA A 215 16.32 6.13 -5.98
CA ALA A 215 17.73 5.87 -6.29
C ALA A 215 18.54 5.44 -5.04
N MET A 216 18.30 6.10 -3.91
CA MET A 216 18.92 5.75 -2.63
C MET A 216 18.52 4.33 -2.18
N LEU A 217 17.24 3.99 -2.26
CA LEU A 217 16.76 2.65 -1.87
C LEU A 217 17.33 1.55 -2.77
N GLN A 218 17.42 1.79 -4.07
CA GLN A 218 18.05 0.87 -5.02
C GLN A 218 19.54 0.67 -4.70
N GLN A 219 20.26 1.74 -4.35
CA GLN A 219 21.66 1.66 -3.93
C GLN A 219 21.82 0.88 -2.64
N ILE A 220 20.96 1.11 -1.64
CA ILE A 220 20.96 0.35 -0.38
C ILE A 220 20.74 -1.14 -0.67
N ALA A 221 19.74 -1.50 -1.49
CA ALA A 221 19.48 -2.89 -1.84
C ALA A 221 20.66 -3.54 -2.57
N ALA A 222 21.28 -2.85 -3.52
CA ALA A 222 22.43 -3.35 -4.26
C ALA A 222 23.68 -3.54 -3.39
N SER A 223 23.84 -2.73 -2.34
CA SER A 223 25.01 -2.75 -1.46
C SER A 223 24.86 -3.72 -0.28
N ASN A 224 23.68 -4.29 -0.05
CA ASN A 224 23.36 -5.11 1.11
C ASN A 224 22.83 -6.49 0.68
N ALA A 225 23.70 -7.49 0.74
CA ALA A 225 23.39 -8.84 0.29
C ALA A 225 22.13 -9.42 0.96
N GLY A 226 21.22 -9.97 0.15
CA GLY A 226 19.99 -10.60 0.61
C GLY A 226 18.90 -9.61 1.05
N LEU A 227 19.09 -8.29 0.89
CA LEU A 227 18.06 -7.29 1.13
C LEU A 227 17.25 -7.07 -0.13
N THR A 228 15.93 -7.25 -0.01
CA THR A 228 14.96 -6.87 -1.05
C THR A 228 14.16 -5.67 -0.56
N ILE A 229 14.10 -4.61 -1.35
CA ILE A 229 13.30 -3.41 -1.06
C ILE A 229 12.23 -3.28 -2.15
N TYR A 230 10.97 -3.33 -1.74
CA TYR A 230 9.82 -3.02 -2.58
C TYR A 230 9.46 -1.54 -2.41
N ILE A 231 9.26 -0.86 -3.52
CA ILE A 231 9.00 0.59 -3.55
C ILE A 231 7.66 0.84 -4.24
N PRO A 232 6.52 0.70 -3.53
CA PRO A 232 5.23 1.00 -4.10
C PRO A 232 5.13 2.48 -4.49
N ASP A 233 4.60 2.75 -5.69
CA ASP A 233 4.38 4.11 -6.19
C ASP A 233 3.07 4.70 -5.63
N MET A 234 3.12 5.23 -4.41
CA MET A 234 1.96 5.85 -3.76
C MET A 234 1.66 7.24 -4.31
N PHE A 235 2.67 7.93 -4.86
CA PHE A 235 2.46 9.18 -5.58
C PHE A 235 1.56 8.97 -6.80
N GLY A 236 1.90 8.02 -7.65
CA GLY A 236 1.09 7.67 -8.82
C GLY A 236 -0.27 7.08 -8.45
N LEU A 237 -0.36 6.31 -7.36
CA LEU A 237 -1.62 5.77 -6.88
C LEU A 237 -2.59 6.88 -6.47
N LEU A 238 -2.14 7.86 -5.68
CA LEU A 238 -3.00 8.97 -5.25
C LEU A 238 -3.45 9.81 -6.45
N ASP A 239 -2.55 10.15 -7.36
CA ASP A 239 -2.88 10.88 -8.59
C ASP A 239 -3.93 10.14 -9.42
N SER A 240 -3.76 8.83 -9.58
CA SER A 240 -4.70 7.98 -10.32
C SER A 240 -6.06 7.89 -9.62
N ALA A 241 -6.08 7.74 -8.29
CA ALA A 241 -7.31 7.68 -7.52
C ALA A 241 -8.08 9.01 -7.55
N LEU A 242 -7.38 10.14 -7.47
CA LEU A 242 -8.00 11.47 -7.57
C LEU A 242 -8.57 11.74 -8.97
N THR A 243 -7.95 11.18 -10.01
CA THR A 243 -8.38 11.37 -11.40
C THR A 243 -9.48 10.39 -11.79
N ASN A 244 -9.43 9.16 -11.27
CA ASN A 244 -10.28 8.05 -11.70
C ASN A 244 -10.71 7.18 -10.51
N ALA A 245 -11.32 7.81 -9.49
CA ALA A 245 -11.71 7.16 -8.24
C ALA A 245 -12.59 5.92 -8.46
N ALA A 246 -13.49 5.97 -9.44
CA ALA A 246 -14.42 4.88 -9.74
C ALA A 246 -13.70 3.57 -10.12
N SER A 247 -12.52 3.63 -10.72
CA SER A 247 -11.72 2.43 -11.04
C SER A 247 -11.25 1.68 -9.80
N TYR A 248 -11.22 2.35 -8.64
CA TYR A 248 -10.88 1.79 -7.34
C TYR A 248 -12.11 1.55 -6.46
N GLY A 249 -13.32 1.70 -7.02
CA GLY A 249 -14.56 1.64 -6.26
C GLY A 249 -14.71 2.78 -5.25
N LEU A 250 -13.97 3.86 -5.45
CA LEU A 250 -13.98 5.06 -4.62
C LEU A 250 -14.85 6.14 -5.26
N THR A 251 -15.26 7.09 -4.45
CA THR A 251 -15.87 8.33 -4.90
C THR A 251 -14.99 9.48 -4.47
N ASN A 252 -14.44 10.21 -5.45
CA ASN A 252 -13.89 11.50 -5.16
C ASN A 252 -15.06 12.48 -5.07
N ALA A 253 -15.58 12.71 -3.88
CA ALA A 253 -16.63 13.69 -3.69
C ALA A 253 -16.03 15.06 -3.90
N LEU A 254 -16.30 15.63 -5.04
CA LEU A 254 -15.85 16.95 -5.40
C LEU A 254 -16.79 17.97 -4.77
N TYR A 255 -16.36 18.59 -3.71
CA TYR A 255 -16.89 19.88 -3.30
C TYR A 255 -16.09 20.97 -4.02
N SER A 256 -16.74 21.70 -4.92
CA SER A 256 -16.14 22.78 -5.73
C SER A 256 -14.80 22.45 -6.43
N GLY A 257 -14.64 21.20 -6.89
CA GLY A 257 -13.45 20.77 -7.65
C GLY A 257 -12.26 20.33 -6.80
N ALA A 258 -12.37 20.36 -5.46
CA ALA A 258 -11.34 19.87 -4.56
C ALA A 258 -11.74 18.53 -3.93
N SER A 259 -10.76 17.69 -3.64
CA SER A 259 -10.96 16.54 -2.77
C SER A 259 -11.39 17.03 -1.39
N ILE A 260 -12.33 16.33 -0.77
CA ILE A 260 -12.83 16.67 0.54
C ILE A 260 -12.75 15.44 1.44
N ASP A 261 -12.50 15.66 2.70
CA ASP A 261 -12.58 14.63 3.71
C ASP A 261 -14.00 14.52 4.29
N VAL A 262 -14.27 13.36 4.89
CA VAL A 262 -15.60 13.05 5.43
C VAL A 262 -15.92 13.92 6.64
N ILE A 263 -14.95 14.17 7.50
CA ILE A 263 -15.13 14.93 8.73
C ILE A 263 -15.40 16.39 8.41
N ASP A 264 -14.65 17.00 7.51
CA ASP A 264 -14.87 18.38 7.09
C ASP A 264 -16.23 18.53 6.40
N ALA A 265 -16.61 17.58 5.55
CA ALA A 265 -17.92 17.56 4.91
C ALA A 265 -19.07 17.48 5.93
N PHE A 266 -18.94 16.71 6.99
CA PHE A 266 -19.90 16.67 8.08
C PHE A 266 -19.97 17.99 8.83
N GLN A 267 -18.82 18.56 9.20
CA GLN A 267 -18.74 19.84 9.93
C GLN A 267 -19.38 21.00 9.14
N ARG A 268 -19.30 20.94 7.82
CA ARG A 268 -19.93 21.94 6.92
C ARG A 268 -21.40 21.62 6.60
N GLY A 269 -21.97 20.58 7.17
CA GLY A 269 -23.36 20.18 6.91
C GLY A 269 -23.59 19.55 5.54
N LEU A 270 -22.55 19.13 4.83
CA LEU A 270 -22.63 18.45 3.53
C LEU A 270 -22.98 16.97 3.66
N LEU A 271 -22.65 16.37 4.81
CA LEU A 271 -23.02 15.02 5.19
C LEU A 271 -23.90 15.05 6.44
N SER A 272 -24.85 14.15 6.51
CA SER A 272 -25.77 14.06 7.66
C SER A 272 -25.09 13.57 8.93
N ASN A 273 -24.01 12.82 8.80
CA ASN A 273 -23.19 12.32 9.90
C ASN A 273 -21.81 11.90 9.37
N ALA A 274 -20.84 11.76 10.26
CA ALA A 274 -19.50 11.26 9.99
C ALA A 274 -19.19 10.02 10.85
N ASN A 275 -20.14 9.11 11.01
CA ASN A 275 -19.90 7.87 11.72
C ASN A 275 -19.15 6.86 10.83
N LEU A 276 -18.52 5.87 11.46
CA LEU A 276 -17.59 4.93 10.80
C LEU A 276 -18.19 4.19 9.58
N ASN A 277 -19.50 3.94 9.60
CA ASN A 277 -20.24 3.23 8.55
C ASN A 277 -21.21 4.17 7.80
N GLY A 278 -21.02 5.46 7.95
CA GLY A 278 -21.90 6.46 7.38
C GLY A 278 -21.56 6.85 5.94
N PRO A 279 -22.17 7.94 5.46
CA PRO A 279 -21.83 8.49 4.17
C PRO A 279 -20.35 8.83 4.07
N GLY A 280 -19.77 8.66 2.87
CA GLY A 280 -18.37 9.01 2.61
C GLY A 280 -17.35 7.92 2.93
N THR A 281 -17.77 6.73 3.37
CA THR A 281 -16.86 5.59 3.56
C THR A 281 -16.16 5.14 2.27
N ASN A 282 -16.65 5.57 1.12
CA ASN A 282 -16.05 5.35 -0.20
C ASN A 282 -15.31 6.57 -0.75
N TYR A 283 -15.12 7.63 0.05
CA TYR A 283 -14.25 8.75 -0.31
C TYR A 283 -12.78 8.32 -0.26
N ILE A 284 -11.89 9.13 -0.85
CA ILE A 284 -10.45 8.88 -0.76
C ILE A 284 -9.95 9.25 0.64
N PHE A 285 -10.36 10.40 1.16
CA PHE A 285 -9.92 10.91 2.46
C PHE A 285 -10.99 10.78 3.52
N TRP A 286 -10.57 10.34 4.72
CA TRP A 286 -11.40 10.32 5.90
C TRP A 286 -11.36 11.64 6.66
N ASP A 287 -10.18 12.18 6.86
CA ASP A 287 -9.96 13.50 7.42
C ASP A 287 -9.04 14.35 6.52
N ARG A 288 -8.45 15.40 7.06
CA ARG A 288 -7.67 16.38 6.28
C ARG A 288 -6.43 15.81 5.62
N THR A 289 -5.85 14.75 6.19
CA THR A 289 -4.58 14.15 5.76
C THR A 289 -4.66 12.65 5.56
N ASP A 290 -5.57 11.98 6.27
CA ASP A 290 -5.60 10.53 6.32
C ASP A 290 -6.67 9.93 5.41
N PRO A 291 -6.37 8.81 4.76
CA PRO A 291 -7.28 8.15 3.83
C PRO A 291 -8.41 7.41 4.57
N THR A 292 -9.48 7.08 3.84
CA THR A 292 -10.49 6.12 4.32
C THR A 292 -9.90 4.71 4.41
N ALA A 293 -10.53 3.86 5.22
CA ALA A 293 -10.18 2.44 5.27
C ALA A 293 -10.29 1.78 3.90
N LYS A 294 -11.23 2.21 3.06
CA LYS A 294 -11.38 1.69 1.69
C LYS A 294 -10.19 2.02 0.79
N PHE A 295 -9.67 3.24 0.85
CA PHE A 295 -8.45 3.57 0.11
C PHE A 295 -7.24 2.86 0.71
N GLY A 296 -7.21 2.68 2.04
CA GLY A 296 -6.22 1.85 2.71
C GLY A 296 -6.25 0.40 2.22
N GLU A 297 -7.43 -0.18 1.97
CA GLU A 297 -7.56 -1.53 1.40
C GLU A 297 -6.99 -1.61 -0.01
N VAL A 298 -7.28 -0.63 -0.87
CA VAL A 298 -6.67 -0.53 -2.22
C VAL A 298 -5.15 -0.48 -2.14
N THR A 299 -4.61 0.31 -1.21
CA THR A 299 -3.17 0.40 -0.96
C THR A 299 -2.58 -0.96 -0.56
N ALA A 300 -3.24 -1.66 0.37
CA ALA A 300 -2.81 -2.99 0.80
C ALA A 300 -2.80 -4.01 -0.34
N ASP A 301 -3.82 -3.99 -1.20
CA ASP A 301 -3.94 -4.91 -2.33
C ASP A 301 -2.87 -4.64 -3.40
N ILE A 302 -2.52 -3.38 -3.65
CA ILE A 302 -1.39 -3.02 -4.53
C ILE A 302 -0.07 -3.53 -3.95
N VAL A 303 0.16 -3.31 -2.66
CA VAL A 303 1.36 -3.78 -1.97
C VAL A 303 1.43 -5.31 -1.99
N GLN A 304 0.31 -5.98 -1.67
CA GLN A 304 0.22 -7.44 -1.73
C GLN A 304 0.59 -7.97 -3.12
N LYS A 305 0.03 -7.40 -4.17
CA LYS A 305 0.34 -7.78 -5.55
C LYS A 305 1.82 -7.57 -5.91
N LEU A 306 2.45 -6.56 -5.33
CA LEU A 306 3.86 -6.26 -5.58
C LEU A 306 4.79 -7.25 -4.87
N ILE A 307 4.51 -7.59 -3.60
CA ILE A 307 5.41 -8.43 -2.78
C ILE A 307 5.14 -9.92 -2.92
N ALA A 308 3.89 -10.30 -3.21
CA ALA A 308 3.46 -11.69 -3.31
C ALA A 308 2.30 -11.81 -4.33
N PRO A 309 2.58 -11.68 -5.63
CA PRO A 309 1.55 -11.81 -6.65
C PRO A 309 0.98 -13.23 -6.65
N ALA A 310 -0.33 -13.34 -6.75
CA ALA A 310 -1.00 -14.64 -6.90
C ALA A 310 -0.52 -15.38 -8.15
N GLN A 311 -0.24 -16.66 -8.01
CA GLN A 311 0.38 -17.47 -9.05
C GLN A 311 -0.36 -18.79 -9.25
N ILE A 312 -0.40 -19.29 -10.48
CA ILE A 312 -0.72 -20.68 -10.78
C ILE A 312 0.59 -21.46 -10.68
N THR A 313 0.66 -22.41 -9.76
CA THR A 313 1.85 -23.22 -9.48
C THR A 313 1.77 -24.61 -10.07
N GLY A 314 0.56 -25.08 -10.41
CA GLY A 314 0.33 -26.36 -11.02
C GLY A 314 -0.93 -26.36 -11.87
N VAL A 315 -0.93 -27.17 -12.91
CA VAL A 315 -2.09 -27.44 -13.76
C VAL A 315 -2.14 -28.95 -14.02
N ALA A 316 -3.25 -29.57 -13.66
CA ALA A 316 -3.53 -30.96 -14.00
C ALA A 316 -4.85 -31.03 -14.80
N VAL A 317 -4.84 -31.77 -15.91
CA VAL A 317 -6.01 -31.93 -16.75
C VAL A 317 -6.39 -33.43 -16.75
N SER A 318 -7.61 -33.71 -16.32
CA SER A 318 -8.24 -35.01 -16.47
C SER A 318 -9.25 -35.01 -17.61
N SER A 319 -9.86 -36.12 -17.93
CA SER A 319 -10.79 -36.21 -19.07
C SER A 319 -11.93 -35.22 -19.03
N ASN A 320 -12.35 -34.74 -17.85
CA ASN A 320 -13.51 -33.85 -17.69
C ASN A 320 -13.25 -32.63 -16.80
N ASN A 321 -12.10 -32.58 -16.13
CA ASN A 321 -11.79 -31.50 -15.18
C ASN A 321 -10.40 -30.93 -15.42
N CYS A 322 -10.27 -29.63 -15.17
CA CYS A 322 -9.01 -28.95 -14.98
C CYS A 322 -8.84 -28.63 -13.49
N GLU A 323 -7.68 -28.91 -12.96
CA GLU A 323 -7.27 -28.61 -11.60
C GLU A 323 -6.11 -27.62 -11.64
N LEU A 324 -6.27 -26.47 -10.96
CA LEU A 324 -5.25 -25.44 -10.85
C LEU A 324 -4.82 -25.32 -9.39
N ASP A 325 -3.54 -25.51 -9.15
CA ASP A 325 -2.93 -25.15 -7.88
C ASP A 325 -2.55 -23.67 -7.91
N ALA A 326 -3.04 -22.94 -6.95
CA ALA A 326 -2.77 -21.51 -6.81
C ALA A 326 -2.07 -21.20 -5.49
N ALA A 327 -1.12 -20.30 -5.52
CA ALA A 327 -0.36 -19.82 -4.37
C ALA A 327 -0.33 -18.29 -4.30
N SER A 328 0.09 -17.76 -3.15
CA SER A 328 0.12 -16.32 -2.88
C SER A 328 -1.24 -15.65 -3.04
N LEU A 329 -2.32 -16.39 -2.80
CA LEU A 329 -3.65 -15.82 -2.85
C LEU A 329 -3.81 -14.74 -1.76
N PRO A 330 -4.38 -13.58 -2.08
CA PRO A 330 -4.63 -12.52 -1.09
C PRO A 330 -5.77 -12.95 -0.17
N VAL A 331 -5.47 -13.37 1.04
CA VAL A 331 -6.48 -13.89 1.98
C VAL A 331 -7.53 -12.84 2.30
N GLY A 332 -8.79 -13.23 2.19
CA GLY A 332 -9.94 -12.34 2.40
C GLY A 332 -10.26 -11.42 1.22
N LEU A 333 -9.63 -11.64 0.05
CA LEU A 333 -10.01 -11.00 -1.20
C LEU A 333 -10.33 -12.08 -2.23
N ASP A 334 -11.60 -12.20 -2.58
CA ASP A 334 -12.04 -13.19 -3.55
C ASP A 334 -11.64 -12.79 -4.97
N GLY A 335 -11.38 -13.78 -5.80
CA GLY A 335 -10.94 -13.60 -7.17
C GLY A 335 -11.61 -14.55 -8.14
N PHE A 336 -11.06 -14.61 -9.32
CA PHE A 336 -11.58 -15.42 -10.43
C PHE A 336 -10.44 -16.17 -11.12
N VAL A 337 -10.73 -17.38 -11.57
CA VAL A 337 -10.00 -18.02 -12.65
C VAL A 337 -10.66 -17.57 -13.95
N GLU A 338 -9.89 -16.96 -14.83
CA GLU A 338 -10.33 -16.64 -16.18
C GLU A 338 -9.60 -17.48 -17.19
N GLY A 339 -10.30 -17.88 -18.25
CA GLY A 339 -9.76 -18.66 -19.34
C GLY A 339 -9.96 -17.99 -20.70
N THR A 340 -9.06 -18.29 -21.63
CA THR A 340 -9.19 -17.92 -23.04
C THR A 340 -8.60 -19.01 -23.93
N THR A 341 -9.09 -19.14 -25.13
CA THR A 341 -8.54 -20.01 -26.18
C THR A 341 -7.51 -19.30 -27.06
N ASP A 342 -7.41 -17.99 -26.96
CA ASP A 342 -6.51 -17.15 -27.78
C ASP A 342 -5.90 -16.05 -26.91
N LEU A 343 -4.57 -16.05 -26.77
CA LEU A 343 -3.82 -15.07 -25.97
C LEU A 343 -3.76 -13.68 -26.63
N VAL A 344 -3.96 -13.58 -27.93
CA VAL A 344 -3.76 -12.34 -28.67
C VAL A 344 -5.07 -11.59 -28.88
N TYR A 345 -6.12 -12.32 -29.30
CA TYR A 345 -7.39 -11.73 -29.68
C TYR A 345 -8.57 -12.27 -28.86
N GLY A 346 -8.35 -13.30 -28.05
CA GLY A 346 -9.40 -13.94 -27.27
C GLY A 346 -9.86 -13.08 -26.09
N SER A 347 -11.16 -13.09 -25.85
CA SER A 347 -11.73 -12.52 -24.63
C SER A 347 -11.47 -13.45 -23.46
N TRP A 348 -11.05 -12.90 -22.33
CA TRP A 348 -10.95 -13.62 -21.07
C TRP A 348 -12.33 -13.76 -20.45
N VAL A 349 -12.75 -14.99 -20.19
CA VAL A 349 -14.05 -15.27 -19.56
C VAL A 349 -13.85 -15.91 -18.18
N THR A 350 -14.68 -15.56 -17.22
CA THR A 350 -14.66 -16.19 -15.91
C THR A 350 -15.03 -17.66 -16.02
N VAL A 351 -14.13 -18.53 -15.59
CA VAL A 351 -14.34 -19.99 -15.53
C VAL A 351 -14.91 -20.40 -14.20
N THR A 352 -14.35 -19.87 -13.10
CA THR A 352 -14.82 -20.13 -11.75
C THR A 352 -14.35 -19.04 -10.78
N ASN A 353 -14.97 -19.00 -9.60
CA ASN A 353 -14.60 -18.07 -8.54
C ASN A 353 -13.55 -18.70 -7.62
N ILE A 354 -12.72 -17.85 -7.03
CA ILE A 354 -11.78 -18.21 -5.99
C ILE A 354 -12.21 -17.53 -4.70
N VAL A 355 -12.57 -18.31 -3.70
CA VAL A 355 -12.75 -17.81 -2.34
C VAL A 355 -11.41 -17.96 -1.62
N SER A 356 -10.75 -16.85 -1.35
CA SER A 356 -9.38 -16.82 -0.81
C SER A 356 -9.38 -16.88 0.72
N THR A 357 -9.71 -18.03 1.28
CA THR A 357 -9.63 -18.28 2.74
C THR A 357 -8.23 -18.60 3.23
N ASN A 358 -7.36 -19.04 2.33
CA ASN A 358 -5.95 -19.39 2.59
C ASN A 358 -5.07 -18.86 1.46
N ALA A 359 -3.78 -18.70 1.73
CA ALA A 359 -2.80 -18.25 0.73
C ALA A 359 -2.52 -19.27 -0.39
N THR A 360 -2.96 -20.52 -0.21
CA THR A 360 -2.87 -21.59 -1.22
C THR A 360 -4.22 -22.27 -1.41
N LYS A 361 -4.54 -22.67 -2.64
CA LYS A 361 -5.78 -23.37 -2.94
C LYS A 361 -5.67 -24.16 -4.23
N THR A 362 -6.22 -25.36 -4.21
CA THR A 362 -6.52 -26.12 -5.44
C THR A 362 -7.93 -25.78 -5.89
N VAL A 363 -8.08 -25.36 -7.13
CA VAL A 363 -9.37 -24.99 -7.75
C VAL A 363 -9.67 -25.97 -8.87
N VAL A 364 -10.82 -26.64 -8.77
CA VAL A 364 -11.26 -27.65 -9.75
C VAL A 364 -12.47 -27.11 -10.51
N PHE A 365 -12.44 -27.20 -11.82
CA PHE A 365 -13.54 -26.78 -12.70
C PHE A 365 -13.59 -27.66 -13.96
N PRO A 366 -14.73 -27.73 -14.65
CA PRO A 366 -14.85 -28.48 -15.88
C PRO A 366 -13.84 -28.04 -16.93
N GLY A 367 -13.03 -28.96 -17.44
CA GLY A 367 -12.12 -28.71 -18.54
C GLY A 367 -12.93 -28.62 -19.85
N SER A 368 -12.84 -27.51 -20.56
CA SER A 368 -13.53 -27.31 -21.84
C SER A 368 -12.54 -26.98 -22.93
N GLY A 369 -12.42 -27.83 -23.94
CA GLY A 369 -11.69 -27.57 -25.16
C GLY A 369 -10.23 -28.03 -25.19
N PRO A 370 -9.61 -28.03 -26.37
CA PRO A 370 -8.32 -28.66 -26.62
C PRO A 370 -7.11 -27.83 -26.14
N ILE A 371 -7.21 -26.52 -26.08
CA ILE A 371 -6.13 -25.62 -25.63
C ILE A 371 -6.78 -24.46 -24.93
N GLN A 372 -6.37 -24.18 -23.69
CA GLN A 372 -6.85 -23.05 -22.94
C GLN A 372 -5.69 -22.42 -22.14
N PHE A 373 -5.77 -21.11 -22.02
CA PHE A 373 -4.87 -20.33 -21.17
C PHE A 373 -5.67 -19.86 -19.96
N TYR A 374 -5.06 -19.87 -18.80
CA TYR A 374 -5.69 -19.47 -17.55
C TYR A 374 -4.91 -18.38 -16.87
N ARG A 375 -5.63 -17.47 -16.20
CA ARG A 375 -5.05 -16.47 -15.30
C ARG A 375 -5.89 -16.31 -14.04
N LEU A 376 -5.26 -15.80 -13.00
CA LEU A 376 -5.94 -15.36 -11.79
C LEU A 376 -6.22 -13.87 -11.90
N ARG A 377 -7.44 -13.45 -11.57
CA ARG A 377 -7.83 -12.05 -11.50
C ARG A 377 -8.47 -11.76 -10.14
N PHE A 378 -7.94 -10.76 -9.45
CA PHE A 378 -8.50 -10.26 -8.20
C PHE A 378 -8.97 -8.81 -8.44
N PRO A 379 -10.27 -8.55 -8.35
CA PRO A 379 -10.82 -7.21 -8.47
C PRO A 379 -10.56 -6.41 -7.20
N TRP A 380 -10.62 -5.09 -7.32
CA TRP A 380 -10.72 -4.22 -6.17
C TRP A 380 -12.07 -4.46 -5.50
N ALA A 381 -12.08 -5.23 -4.45
CA ALA A 381 -13.26 -5.49 -3.64
C ALA A 381 -13.07 -4.87 -2.26
N TRP A 382 -14.11 -4.23 -1.74
CA TRP A 382 -14.13 -3.73 -0.38
C TRP A 382 -15.23 -4.40 0.41
N SER A 383 -14.87 -4.92 1.55
CA SER A 383 -15.81 -5.39 2.55
C SER A 383 -15.47 -4.73 3.88
N TRP A 384 -16.44 -4.09 4.49
CA TRP A 384 -16.31 -3.61 5.87
C TRP A 384 -16.13 -4.82 6.81
N PRO A 385 -15.25 -4.70 7.84
CA PRO A 385 -14.99 -5.79 8.77
C PRO A 385 -16.19 -6.12 9.65
#